data_70e1f7db64a72b69d41175b339402d26
#
_entry.id   70e1f7db64a72b69d41175b339402d26
#
_cell.length_a   1.000
_cell.length_b   1.000
_cell.length_c   1.000
_cell.angle_alpha   90.00
_cell.angle_beta   90.00
_cell.angle_gamma   90.00
#
_symmetry.space_group_name_H-M   'P 1'
#
loop_
_entity.id
_entity.type
_entity.pdbx_description
1 polymer ?
#
loop_
_entity_poly.entity_id
_entity_poly.type
_entity_poly.pdbx_seq_one_letter_code
_entity_poly.pdbx_strand_id
1 'polypeptide(L)'
;MHNGALRYYPGSHKIPPYYFSHGKQNAIDSEIPLFREYMKTEMNRRDIKAVIFNAKPGDVLIWHSELLHGGSEVKEPLTSRRSVVAHYYRRKEYYHRFWQVKKMHENGFYFKRAHPAVSAP
;
A
#
# COMPACT_ATOMS: atom_id res chain seq x y z
N MET A 1 -3.29 18.95 -11.08
CA MET A 1 -2.90 18.73 -9.65
C MET A 1 -1.56 18.04 -9.64
N HIS A 2 -0.50 18.73 -9.18
CA HIS A 2 0.88 18.23 -9.29
C HIS A 2 1.49 17.92 -7.91
N ASN A 3 0.66 17.64 -6.91
CA ASN A 3 1.14 17.58 -5.54
C ASN A 3 1.01 16.18 -4.93
N GLY A 4 1.91 15.29 -5.33
CA GLY A 4 1.98 13.97 -4.74
C GLY A 4 0.75 13.09 -4.97
N ALA A 5 0.04 13.27 -6.10
CA ALA A 5 -1.12 12.45 -6.44
C ALA A 5 -0.79 10.96 -6.39
N LEU A 6 -1.77 10.14 -6.08
CA LEU A 6 -1.58 8.69 -6.08
C LEU A 6 -1.25 8.21 -7.49
N ARG A 7 -0.14 7.50 -7.62
CA ARG A 7 0.26 6.77 -8.81
C ARG A 7 0.07 5.28 -8.57
N TYR A 8 -0.53 4.58 -9.51
CA TYR A 8 -0.72 3.15 -9.42
C TYR A 8 -0.49 2.47 -10.78
N TYR A 9 -0.35 1.15 -10.78
CA TYR A 9 0.01 0.36 -11.95
C TYR A 9 -1.06 -0.70 -12.21
N PRO A 10 -2.04 -0.43 -13.10
CA PRO A 10 -3.12 -1.36 -13.41
C PRO A 10 -2.58 -2.72 -13.86
N GLY A 11 -3.09 -3.80 -13.26
CA GLY A 11 -2.65 -5.16 -13.58
C GLY A 11 -1.42 -5.65 -12.81
N SER A 12 -0.70 -4.78 -12.09
CA SER A 12 0.50 -5.18 -11.33
C SER A 12 0.23 -6.20 -10.22
N HIS A 13 -0.99 -6.26 -9.69
CA HIS A 13 -1.42 -7.28 -8.73
C HIS A 13 -1.43 -8.71 -9.29
N LYS A 14 -1.26 -8.87 -10.62
CA LYS A 14 -1.14 -10.16 -11.31
C LYS A 14 0.32 -10.58 -11.56
N ILE A 15 1.28 -9.76 -11.18
CA ILE A 15 2.69 -10.12 -11.20
C ILE A 15 2.90 -11.23 -10.16
N PRO A 16 3.62 -12.31 -10.48
CA PRO A 16 3.93 -13.33 -9.49
C PRO A 16 4.63 -12.74 -8.26
N PRO A 17 4.34 -13.22 -7.07
CA PRO A 17 4.94 -12.68 -5.86
C PRO A 17 6.45 -12.87 -5.86
N TYR A 18 7.17 -11.85 -5.40
CA TYR A 18 8.59 -11.94 -5.12
C TYR A 18 8.82 -12.51 -3.71
N TYR A 19 9.69 -13.49 -3.61
CA TYR A 19 10.08 -14.07 -2.32
C TYR A 19 11.51 -13.66 -2.00
N PHE A 20 11.69 -13.03 -0.86
CA PHE A 20 13.01 -12.70 -0.32
C PHE A 20 13.77 -13.95 0.13
N SER A 21 15.06 -13.85 0.40
CA SER A 21 15.93 -14.99 0.72
C SER A 21 15.43 -15.91 1.84
N HIS A 22 14.63 -15.38 2.76
CA HIS A 22 13.99 -16.17 3.82
C HIS A 22 12.69 -16.89 3.37
N GLY A 23 12.36 -16.90 2.08
CA GLY A 23 11.20 -17.59 1.51
C GLY A 23 9.85 -16.94 1.80
N LYS A 24 9.81 -15.68 2.21
CA LYS A 24 8.58 -14.91 2.49
C LYS A 24 8.55 -13.62 1.68
N GLN A 25 7.37 -12.99 1.62
CA GLN A 25 7.18 -11.71 0.91
C GLN A 25 7.53 -10.49 1.79
N ASN A 26 7.81 -10.68 3.07
CA ASN A 26 8.23 -9.60 3.94
C ASN A 26 9.58 -9.05 3.48
N ALA A 27 9.65 -7.74 3.29
CA ALA A 27 10.85 -7.10 2.77
C ALA A 27 12.06 -7.29 3.68
N ILE A 28 13.21 -7.55 3.04
CA ILE A 28 14.54 -7.47 3.62
C ILE A 28 15.20 -6.24 3.00
N ASP A 29 15.57 -5.27 3.81
CA ASP A 29 16.03 -3.96 3.32
C ASP A 29 17.22 -4.05 2.35
N SER A 30 18.17 -4.94 2.62
CA SER A 30 19.32 -5.18 1.75
C SER A 30 18.95 -5.77 0.38
N GLU A 31 17.81 -6.42 0.25
CA GLU A 31 17.31 -7.06 -0.98
C GLU A 31 16.30 -6.19 -1.74
N ILE A 32 15.89 -5.04 -1.21
CA ILE A 32 14.96 -4.13 -1.89
C ILE A 32 15.41 -3.76 -3.31
N PRO A 33 16.71 -3.54 -3.62
CA PRO A 33 17.14 -3.31 -4.99
C PRO A 33 16.80 -4.45 -5.95
N LEU A 34 16.97 -5.71 -5.52
CA LEU A 34 16.62 -6.89 -6.31
C LEU A 34 15.11 -7.00 -6.55
N PHE A 35 14.32 -6.74 -5.52
CA PHE A 35 12.86 -6.67 -5.65
C PHE A 35 12.44 -5.59 -6.67
N ARG A 36 13.05 -4.40 -6.62
CA ARG A 36 12.73 -3.32 -7.57
C ARG A 36 13.07 -3.70 -9.00
N GLU A 37 14.20 -4.37 -9.22
CA GLU A 37 14.60 -4.83 -10.56
C GLU A 37 13.66 -5.92 -11.09
N TYR A 38 13.28 -6.88 -10.24
CA TYR A 38 12.26 -7.87 -10.56
C TYR A 38 10.95 -7.22 -11.00
N MET A 39 10.43 -6.28 -10.20
CA MET A 39 9.17 -5.59 -10.50
C MET A 39 9.26 -4.78 -11.79
N LYS A 40 10.37 -4.09 -12.03
CA LYS A 40 10.62 -3.35 -13.27
C LYS A 40 10.61 -4.26 -14.49
N THR A 41 11.29 -5.39 -14.41
CA THR A 41 11.34 -6.40 -15.48
C THR A 41 9.94 -6.95 -15.78
N GLU A 42 9.20 -7.35 -14.77
CA GLU A 42 7.85 -7.87 -14.91
C GLU A 42 6.85 -6.84 -15.47
N MET A 43 6.95 -5.59 -15.01
CA MET A 43 6.12 -4.50 -15.54
C MET A 43 6.41 -4.24 -17.01
N ASN A 44 7.69 -4.22 -17.42
CA ASN A 44 8.09 -4.02 -18.81
C ASN A 44 7.60 -5.18 -19.69
N ARG A 45 7.79 -6.43 -19.25
CA ARG A 45 7.34 -7.62 -19.97
C ARG A 45 5.83 -7.64 -20.22
N ARG A 46 5.04 -7.03 -19.33
CA ARG A 46 3.57 -6.99 -19.39
C ARG A 46 3.02 -5.68 -19.92
N ASP A 47 3.87 -4.75 -20.36
CA ASP A 47 3.51 -3.38 -20.77
C ASP A 47 2.65 -2.64 -19.72
N ILE A 48 2.92 -2.86 -18.45
CA ILE A 48 2.22 -2.20 -17.35
C ILE A 48 2.75 -0.78 -17.17
N LYS A 49 1.89 0.20 -17.36
CA LYS A 49 2.22 1.62 -17.25
C LYS A 49 1.57 2.25 -16.01
N ALA A 50 2.24 3.28 -15.49
CA ALA A 50 1.71 4.06 -14.39
C ALA A 50 0.51 4.89 -14.82
N VAL A 51 -0.49 4.97 -13.93
CA VAL A 51 -1.64 5.87 -14.05
C VAL A 51 -1.67 6.76 -12.83
N ILE A 52 -1.97 8.04 -13.04
CA ILE A 52 -2.13 9.02 -11.96
C ILE A 52 -3.61 9.12 -11.60
N PHE A 53 -3.92 8.94 -10.34
CA PHE A 53 -5.26 9.16 -9.81
C PHE A 53 -5.41 10.62 -9.37
N ASN A 54 -5.96 11.43 -10.25
CA ASN A 54 -6.27 12.83 -9.98
C ASN A 54 -7.62 12.94 -9.27
N ALA A 55 -7.62 12.61 -7.97
CA ALA A 55 -8.83 12.61 -7.15
C ALA A 55 -9.39 14.02 -6.93
N LYS A 56 -10.71 14.13 -6.99
CA LYS A 56 -11.49 15.27 -6.49
C LYS A 56 -11.99 14.95 -5.07
N PRO A 57 -12.35 15.95 -4.27
CA PRO A 57 -13.01 15.72 -2.99
C PRO A 57 -14.24 14.80 -3.15
N GLY A 58 -14.29 13.72 -2.38
CA GLY A 58 -15.33 12.69 -2.46
C GLY A 58 -15.03 11.49 -3.34
N ASP A 59 -13.99 11.55 -4.18
CA ASP A 59 -13.58 10.38 -4.96
C ASP A 59 -13.00 9.30 -4.06
N VAL A 60 -13.33 8.05 -4.40
CA VAL A 60 -12.86 6.85 -3.72
C VAL A 60 -12.17 5.94 -4.72
N LEU A 61 -10.97 5.48 -4.41
CA LEU A 61 -10.26 4.44 -5.15
C LEU A 61 -10.19 3.18 -4.31
N ILE A 62 -10.73 2.08 -4.82
CA ILE A 62 -10.63 0.76 -4.19
C ILE A 62 -9.64 -0.07 -5.01
N TRP A 63 -8.61 -0.62 -4.36
CA TRP A 63 -7.59 -1.42 -5.05
C TRP A 63 -7.22 -2.70 -4.31
N HIS A 64 -6.68 -3.64 -5.05
CA HIS A 64 -6.16 -4.90 -4.51
C HIS A 64 -4.92 -4.66 -3.65
N SER A 65 -4.74 -5.41 -2.57
CA SER A 65 -3.60 -5.25 -1.63
C SER A 65 -2.22 -5.33 -2.31
N GLU A 66 -2.12 -6.12 -3.37
CA GLU A 66 -0.87 -6.32 -4.13
C GLU A 66 -0.73 -5.35 -5.33
N LEU A 67 -1.65 -4.42 -5.50
CA LEU A 67 -1.51 -3.41 -6.55
C LEU A 67 -0.32 -2.50 -6.23
N LEU A 68 0.65 -2.42 -7.13
CA LEU A 68 1.74 -1.46 -6.99
C LEU A 68 1.18 -0.04 -7.04
N HIS A 69 1.53 0.74 -6.04
CA HIS A 69 1.11 2.12 -5.93
C HIS A 69 2.10 2.94 -5.12
N GLY A 70 1.97 4.26 -5.20
CA GLY A 70 2.79 5.18 -4.43
C GLY A 70 2.39 6.63 -4.66
N GLY A 71 3.02 7.55 -3.94
CA GLY A 71 2.88 8.98 -4.21
C GLY A 71 3.69 9.38 -5.46
N SER A 72 3.13 10.28 -6.24
CA SER A 72 3.91 11.01 -7.24
C SER A 72 4.76 12.09 -6.58
N GLU A 73 5.68 12.67 -7.33
CA GLU A 73 6.50 13.79 -6.89
C GLU A 73 5.65 14.97 -6.40
N VAL A 74 6.09 15.59 -5.32
CA VAL A 74 5.50 16.84 -4.80
C VAL A 74 6.23 17.99 -5.46
N LYS A 75 5.56 18.69 -6.37
CA LYS A 75 6.13 19.82 -7.12
C LYS A 75 5.87 21.18 -6.49
N GLU A 76 4.85 21.25 -5.66
CA GLU A 76 4.40 22.48 -5.01
C GLU A 76 4.39 22.28 -3.48
N PRO A 77 5.51 22.52 -2.79
CA PRO A 77 5.65 22.18 -1.36
C PRO A 77 4.73 22.97 -0.44
N LEU A 78 4.18 24.11 -0.87
CA LEU A 78 3.25 24.91 -0.10
C LEU A 78 1.80 24.44 -0.20
N THR A 79 1.49 23.45 -1.01
CA THR A 79 0.16 22.87 -1.14
C THR A 79 0.08 21.52 -0.41
N SER A 80 -1.07 21.19 0.13
CA SER A 80 -1.29 19.92 0.83
C SER A 80 -2.32 19.04 0.12
N ARG A 81 -2.10 17.73 0.17
CA ARG A 81 -3.07 16.72 -0.21
C ARG A 81 -3.43 15.91 1.03
N ARG A 82 -4.72 15.85 1.33
CA ARG A 82 -5.21 15.02 2.43
C ARG A 82 -5.98 13.83 1.86
N SER A 83 -5.75 12.65 2.39
CA SER A 83 -6.47 11.44 2.02
C SER A 83 -6.63 10.52 3.23
N VAL A 84 -7.68 9.73 3.23
CA VAL A 84 -7.91 8.67 4.22
C VAL A 84 -7.68 7.35 3.50
N VAL A 85 -6.93 6.46 4.12
CA VAL A 85 -6.72 5.10 3.64
C VAL A 85 -7.32 4.13 4.65
N ALA A 86 -8.16 3.22 4.18
CA ALA A 86 -8.72 2.15 4.99
C ALA A 86 -8.31 0.79 4.41
N HIS A 87 -7.80 -0.09 5.25
CA HIS A 87 -7.45 -1.45 4.88
C HIS A 87 -8.58 -2.41 5.28
N TYR A 88 -9.02 -3.25 4.33
CA TYR A 88 -10.07 -4.22 4.53
C TYR A 88 -9.48 -5.63 4.50
N TYR A 89 -9.87 -6.45 5.44
CA TYR A 89 -9.42 -7.83 5.57
C TYR A 89 -10.62 -8.76 5.79
N ARG A 90 -10.54 -9.99 5.28
CA ARG A 90 -11.49 -11.01 5.68
C ARG A 90 -11.21 -11.43 7.12
N ARG A 91 -12.25 -11.49 7.94
CA ARG A 91 -12.14 -11.79 9.38
C ARG A 91 -11.31 -13.04 9.68
N LYS A 92 -11.47 -14.11 8.89
CA LYS A 92 -10.76 -15.39 9.08
C LYS A 92 -9.27 -15.36 8.69
N GLU A 93 -8.84 -14.36 7.95
CA GLU A 93 -7.46 -14.24 7.43
C GLU A 93 -6.62 -13.27 8.25
N TYR A 94 -7.23 -12.70 9.28
CA TYR A 94 -6.56 -11.72 10.08
C TYR A 94 -5.90 -12.35 11.32
N TYR A 95 -4.59 -12.56 11.23
CA TYR A 95 -3.75 -13.01 12.34
C TYR A 95 -2.53 -12.09 12.46
N HIS A 96 -2.67 -10.99 13.18
CA HIS A 96 -1.50 -10.19 13.45
C HIS A 96 -1.49 -9.69 14.90
N ARG A 97 -0.47 -10.11 15.68
CA ARG A 97 -0.31 -9.78 17.10
C ARG A 97 -0.22 -8.28 17.43
N PHE A 98 0.05 -7.45 16.41
CA PHE A 98 0.16 -5.99 16.58
C PHE A 98 -1.14 -5.23 16.35
N TRP A 99 -2.24 -5.92 16.09
CA TRP A 99 -3.52 -5.28 15.86
C TRP A 99 -4.53 -5.70 16.92
N GLN A 100 -5.28 -4.75 17.41
CA GLN A 100 -6.43 -5.01 18.28
C GLN A 100 -7.71 -4.94 17.47
N VAL A 101 -8.53 -5.96 17.59
CA VAL A 101 -9.89 -5.94 17.03
C VAL A 101 -10.78 -5.10 17.93
N LYS A 102 -11.41 -4.10 17.37
CA LYS A 102 -12.42 -3.29 18.07
C LYS A 102 -13.77 -3.45 17.38
N LYS A 103 -14.82 -3.67 18.17
CA LYS A 103 -16.19 -3.65 17.66
C LYS A 103 -16.57 -2.20 17.36
N MET A 104 -17.03 -1.93 16.13
CA MET A 104 -17.33 -0.57 15.69
C MET A 104 -18.82 -0.23 15.85
N HIS A 105 -19.69 -1.13 15.51
CA HIS A 105 -21.13 -1.13 15.68
C HIS A 105 -21.62 -2.57 15.65
N GLU A 106 -22.91 -2.81 15.78
CA GLU A 106 -23.48 -4.16 15.84
C GLU A 106 -23.01 -5.07 14.71
N ASN A 107 -22.74 -4.53 13.52
CA ASN A 107 -22.40 -5.28 12.30
C ASN A 107 -20.97 -5.04 11.77
N GLY A 108 -20.11 -4.38 12.50
CA GLY A 108 -18.77 -4.05 12.00
C GLY A 108 -17.66 -4.16 13.04
N PHE A 109 -16.43 -4.30 12.51
CA PHE A 109 -15.20 -4.30 13.30
C PHE A 109 -14.17 -3.42 12.62
N TYR A 110 -13.32 -2.78 13.41
CA TYR A 110 -12.12 -2.16 12.92
C TYR A 110 -10.89 -2.67 13.67
N PHE A 111 -9.74 -2.55 13.07
CA PHE A 111 -8.47 -2.93 13.67
C PHE A 111 -7.68 -1.68 14.01
N LYS A 112 -7.23 -1.60 15.24
CA LYS A 112 -6.30 -0.57 15.68
C LYS A 112 -4.91 -1.19 15.80
N ARG A 113 -3.93 -0.62 15.12
CA ARG A 113 -2.54 -1.02 15.33
C ARG A 113 -2.15 -0.68 16.78
N ALA A 114 -1.72 -1.68 17.53
CA ALA A 114 -1.04 -1.44 18.78
C ALA A 114 0.33 -0.81 18.43
N HIS A 115 0.49 0.49 18.65
CA HIS A 115 1.83 1.04 18.66
C HIS A 115 2.57 0.42 19.85
N PRO A 116 3.77 -0.16 19.68
CA PRO A 116 4.62 -0.41 20.81
C PRO A 116 4.77 0.93 21.53
N ALA A 117 4.59 0.93 22.85
CA ALA A 117 4.84 2.11 23.63
C ALA A 117 6.25 2.61 23.27
N VAL A 118 6.33 3.79 22.69
CA VAL A 118 7.61 4.46 22.54
C VAL A 118 8.03 4.76 23.95
N SER A 119 8.96 4.00 24.49
CA SER A 119 9.64 4.37 25.72
C SER A 119 10.26 5.72 25.42
N ALA A 120 9.71 6.74 26.05
CA ALA A 120 10.31 8.06 26.01
C ALA A 120 11.76 7.97 26.54
N PRO A 121 12.67 8.74 25.94
CA PRO A 121 14.06 8.78 26.39
C PRO A 121 14.20 9.28 27.82
#